data_9bf459778dbf924712262f079f811750
#
_entry.id   9bf459778dbf924712262f079f811750
#
_cell.length_a   1.000
_cell.length_b   1.000
_cell.length_c   1.000
_cell.angle_alpha   90.00
_cell.angle_beta   90.00
_cell.angle_gamma   90.00
#
_symmetry.space_group_name_H-M   'P 1'
#
loop_
_entity.id
_entity.type
_entity.pdbx_description
1 polymer ?
#
loop_
_entity_poly.entity_id
_entity_poly.type
_entity_poly.pdbx_seq_one_letter_code
_entity_poly.pdbx_strand_id
1 'polypeptide(L)'
;ATNDCRFLKQEDFDSHEIRVCISAGRALDDPRRDKNYSDQQYLRTPAEMEVLFADIPEALTNSVEIAKRCNVEVRLGESFLPDFPLIHLSL
;
A
#
# COMPACT_ATOMS: atom_id res chain seq x y z
N ALA A 1 -2.39 -3.53 12.14
CA ALA A 1 -2.85 -4.56 11.18
C ALA A 1 -3.21 -3.91 9.84
N THR A 2 -2.93 -4.61 8.77
CA THR A 2 -3.27 -4.18 7.42
C THR A 2 -3.81 -5.36 6.61
N ASN A 3 -4.45 -5.07 5.49
CA ASN A 3 -4.99 -6.09 4.59
C ASN A 3 -4.31 -6.07 3.22
N ASP A 4 -3.20 -5.38 3.08
CA ASP A 4 -2.51 -5.21 1.79
C ASP A 4 -3.48 -4.77 0.68
N CYS A 5 -4.26 -3.72 0.96
CA CYS A 5 -5.33 -3.27 0.09
C CYS A 5 -4.80 -2.80 -1.27
N ARG A 6 -5.38 -3.32 -2.34
CA ARG A 6 -5.03 -2.99 -3.73
C ARG A 6 -6.20 -2.40 -4.51
N PHE A 7 -7.43 -2.65 -4.07
CA PHE A 7 -8.66 -2.16 -4.67
C PHE A 7 -9.73 -1.94 -3.61
N LEU A 8 -10.80 -1.21 -3.93
CA LEU A 8 -11.79 -0.79 -2.95
C LEU A 8 -12.76 -1.89 -2.55
N LYS A 9 -13.29 -2.62 -3.53
CA LYS A 9 -14.32 -3.65 -3.31
C LYS A 9 -13.84 -4.98 -3.88
N GLN A 10 -14.32 -6.07 -3.31
CA GLN A 10 -13.96 -7.42 -3.76
C GLN A 10 -14.26 -7.63 -5.24
N GLU A 11 -15.37 -7.12 -5.74
CA GLU A 11 -15.73 -7.22 -7.16
C GLU A 11 -14.81 -6.43 -8.08
N ASP A 12 -13.97 -5.55 -7.57
CA ASP A 12 -13.00 -4.79 -8.35
C ASP A 12 -11.74 -5.61 -8.70
N PHE A 13 -11.66 -6.84 -8.24
CA PHE A 13 -10.51 -7.70 -8.48
C PHE A 13 -10.20 -7.88 -9.96
N ASP A 14 -11.22 -8.14 -10.78
CA ASP A 14 -11.01 -8.35 -12.21
C ASP A 14 -10.45 -7.09 -12.90
N SER A 15 -10.93 -5.93 -12.53
CA SER A 15 -10.41 -4.66 -13.03
C SER A 15 -8.97 -4.43 -12.62
N HIS A 16 -8.62 -4.80 -11.40
CA HIS A 16 -7.25 -4.73 -10.90
C HIS A 16 -6.32 -5.66 -11.67
N GLU A 17 -6.76 -6.89 -11.96
CA GLU A 17 -5.99 -7.84 -12.75
C GLU A 17 -5.69 -7.33 -14.15
N ILE A 18 -6.67 -6.67 -14.79
CA ILE A 18 -6.49 -6.02 -16.09
C ILE A 18 -5.42 -4.94 -16.00
N ARG A 19 -5.46 -4.12 -14.97
CA ARG A 19 -4.46 -3.07 -14.74
C ARG A 19 -3.05 -3.65 -14.57
N VAL A 20 -2.92 -4.73 -13.83
CA VAL A 20 -1.64 -5.44 -13.64
C VAL A 20 -1.13 -5.99 -14.97
N CYS A 21 -2.01 -6.55 -15.79
CA CYS A 21 -1.66 -7.04 -17.12
C CYS A 21 -1.14 -5.93 -18.05
N ILE A 22 -1.76 -4.77 -18.00
CA ILE A 22 -1.32 -3.60 -18.78
C ILE A 22 0.10 -3.20 -18.36
N SER A 23 0.34 -3.13 -17.07
CA SER A 23 1.66 -2.79 -16.53
C SER A 23 2.73 -3.82 -16.88
N ALA A 24 2.39 -5.11 -16.86
CA ALA A 24 3.32 -6.19 -17.15
C ALA A 24 3.50 -6.48 -18.66
N GLY A 25 2.65 -5.91 -19.52
CA GLY A 25 2.67 -6.19 -20.96
C GLY A 25 2.21 -7.61 -21.28
N ARG A 26 1.27 -8.16 -20.48
CA ARG A 26 0.73 -9.52 -20.67
C ARG A 26 -0.76 -9.47 -20.91
N ALA A 27 -1.28 -10.46 -21.65
CA ALA A 27 -2.70 -10.66 -21.78
C ALA A 27 -3.28 -11.36 -20.54
N LEU A 28 -4.57 -11.15 -20.27
CA LEU A 28 -5.22 -11.72 -19.08
C LEU A 28 -5.19 -13.26 -19.09
N ASP A 29 -5.25 -13.87 -20.27
CA ASP A 29 -5.21 -15.32 -20.45
C ASP A 29 -3.81 -15.87 -20.74
N ASP A 30 -2.77 -15.05 -20.68
CA ASP A 30 -1.40 -15.47 -20.90
C ASP A 30 -0.95 -16.40 -19.76
N PRO A 31 -0.53 -17.66 -20.05
CA PRO A 31 -0.10 -18.58 -19.01
C PRO A 31 1.21 -18.16 -18.33
N ARG A 32 1.98 -17.24 -18.92
CA ARG A 32 3.21 -16.71 -18.33
C ARG A 32 2.96 -15.57 -17.39
N ARG A 33 1.70 -15.14 -17.25
CA ARG A 33 1.31 -14.03 -16.37
C ARG A 33 1.52 -14.41 -14.90
N ASP A 34 2.18 -13.54 -14.16
CA ASP A 34 2.31 -13.69 -12.72
C ASP A 34 0.96 -13.39 -12.04
N LYS A 35 0.54 -14.28 -11.15
CA LYS A 35 -0.72 -14.17 -10.41
C LYS A 35 -0.39 -13.92 -8.94
N ASN A 36 0.01 -12.69 -8.62
CA ASN A 36 0.49 -12.31 -7.29
C ASN A 36 -0.61 -11.75 -6.38
N TYR A 37 -1.82 -11.56 -6.89
CA TYR A 37 -2.92 -10.94 -6.15
C TYR A 37 -4.11 -11.87 -6.04
N SER A 38 -4.94 -11.62 -5.03
CA SER A 38 -6.19 -12.34 -4.81
C SER A 38 -7.34 -11.35 -4.66
N ASP A 39 -8.57 -11.84 -4.71
CA ASP A 39 -9.77 -11.04 -4.51
C ASP A 39 -9.96 -10.60 -3.04
N GLN A 40 -9.07 -11.01 -2.15
CA GLN A 40 -9.11 -10.67 -0.73
C GLN A 40 -8.41 -9.36 -0.38
N GLN A 41 -7.74 -8.74 -1.32
CA GLN A 41 -6.95 -7.52 -1.10
C GLN A 41 -7.78 -6.24 -1.30
N TYR A 42 -9.04 -6.27 -0.91
CA TYR A 42 -9.94 -5.13 -0.94
C TYR A 42 -9.94 -4.38 0.40
N LEU A 43 -10.48 -3.17 0.38
CA LEU A 43 -10.59 -2.36 1.60
C LEU A 43 -11.72 -2.89 2.46
N ARG A 44 -11.36 -3.58 3.54
CA ARG A 44 -12.30 -4.19 4.47
C ARG A 44 -12.87 -3.17 5.45
N THR A 45 -14.08 -3.42 5.91
CA THR A 45 -14.68 -2.64 6.99
C THR A 45 -13.98 -2.93 8.33
N PRO A 46 -14.10 -2.02 9.33
CA PRO A 46 -13.58 -2.31 10.67
C PRO A 46 -14.10 -3.62 11.27
N ALA A 47 -15.39 -3.94 11.05
CA ALA A 47 -15.97 -5.18 11.53
C ALA A 47 -15.32 -6.43 10.90
N GLU A 48 -15.05 -6.40 9.61
CA GLU A 48 -14.34 -7.48 8.91
C GLU A 48 -12.91 -7.65 9.44
N MET A 49 -12.21 -6.55 9.71
CA MET A 49 -10.86 -6.58 10.28
C MET A 49 -10.86 -7.14 11.70
N GLU A 50 -11.87 -6.83 12.50
CA GLU A 50 -12.02 -7.40 13.86
C GLU A 50 -12.15 -8.92 13.83
N VAL A 51 -12.87 -9.45 12.87
CA VAL A 51 -13.01 -10.91 12.69
C VAL A 51 -11.69 -11.56 12.27
N LEU A 52 -10.96 -10.93 11.33
CA LEU A 52 -9.69 -11.44 10.85
C LEU A 52 -8.61 -11.50 11.94
N PHE A 53 -8.55 -10.49 12.81
CA PHE A 53 -7.54 -10.35 13.84
C PHE A 53 -8.08 -10.56 15.24
N ALA A 54 -9.14 -11.37 15.38
CA ALA A 54 -9.79 -11.63 16.67
C ALA A 54 -8.84 -12.27 17.70
N ASP A 55 -7.86 -13.04 17.25
CA ASP A 55 -6.83 -13.66 18.07
C ASP A 55 -5.69 -12.71 18.46
N ILE A 56 -5.57 -11.57 17.79
CA ILE A 56 -4.53 -10.56 18.05
C ILE A 56 -5.18 -9.16 18.07
N PRO A 57 -6.01 -8.84 19.06
CA PRO A 57 -6.71 -7.54 19.10
C PRO A 57 -5.77 -6.35 19.19
N GLU A 58 -4.56 -6.53 19.72
CA GLU A 58 -3.54 -5.48 19.79
C GLU A 58 -3.11 -4.99 18.41
N ALA A 59 -3.15 -5.86 17.40
CA ALA A 59 -2.80 -5.50 16.03
C ALA A 59 -3.73 -4.41 15.49
N LEU A 60 -5.00 -4.44 15.84
CA LEU A 60 -5.99 -3.42 15.46
C LEU A 60 -5.78 -2.12 16.23
N THR A 61 -5.61 -2.22 17.55
CA THR A 61 -5.36 -1.06 18.41
C THR A 61 -4.08 -0.34 17.97
N ASN A 62 -3.02 -1.07 17.67
CA ASN A 62 -1.74 -0.50 17.27
C ASN A 62 -1.81 0.20 15.90
N SER A 63 -2.73 -0.18 15.02
CA SER A 63 -2.95 0.54 13.77
C SER A 63 -3.35 2.00 14.03
N VAL A 64 -4.25 2.22 14.99
CA VAL A 64 -4.68 3.55 15.40
C VAL A 64 -3.54 4.30 16.11
N GLU A 65 -2.78 3.62 16.96
CA GLU A 65 -1.64 4.21 17.66
C GLU A 65 -0.56 4.69 16.69
N ILE A 66 -0.28 3.92 15.65
CA ILE A 66 0.66 4.33 14.59
C ILE A 66 0.13 5.55 13.85
N ALA A 67 -1.15 5.58 13.50
CA ALA A 67 -1.78 6.72 12.84
C ALA A 67 -1.65 8.00 13.66
N LYS A 68 -1.81 7.91 15.00
CA LYS A 68 -1.64 9.04 15.90
C LYS A 68 -0.22 9.62 15.91
N ARG A 69 0.79 8.78 15.63
CA ARG A 69 2.19 9.22 15.59
C ARG A 69 2.55 9.87 14.26
N CYS A 70 1.77 9.64 13.22
CA CYS A 70 2.06 10.16 11.89
C CYS A 70 1.60 11.62 11.80
N ASN A 71 2.53 12.49 11.39
CA ASN A 71 2.26 13.91 11.19
C ASN A 71 3.21 14.40 10.12
N VAL A 72 2.79 14.24 8.86
CA VAL A 72 3.61 14.63 7.71
C VAL A 72 2.84 15.60 6.85
N GLU A 73 3.47 16.72 6.53
CA GLU A 73 2.98 17.70 5.59
C GLU A 73 3.92 17.73 4.39
N VAL A 74 3.39 17.42 3.21
CA VAL A 74 4.17 17.45 1.98
C VAL A 74 3.99 18.81 1.32
N ARG A 75 5.08 19.56 1.18
CA ARG A 75 5.07 20.85 0.50
C ARG A 75 5.19 20.65 -0.99
N LEU A 76 4.12 20.93 -1.71
CA LEU A 76 4.08 20.82 -3.16
C LEU A 76 4.45 22.15 -3.80
N GLY A 77 5.10 22.07 -4.96
CA GLY A 77 5.51 23.25 -5.72
C GLY A 77 6.79 23.92 -5.25
N GLU A 78 7.44 23.37 -4.25
CA GLU A 78 8.76 23.82 -3.77
C GLU A 78 9.82 22.77 -4.09
N SER A 79 11.02 23.24 -4.44
CA SER A 79 12.17 22.38 -4.71
C SER A 79 13.10 22.37 -3.52
N PHE A 80 13.45 21.16 -3.06
CA PHE A 80 14.38 20.97 -1.95
C PHE A 80 15.55 20.13 -2.42
N LEU A 81 16.75 20.63 -2.21
CA LEU A 81 17.98 19.90 -2.51
C LEU A 81 18.64 19.44 -1.20
N PRO A 82 19.29 18.28 -1.20
CA PRO A 82 20.05 17.86 -0.03
C PRO A 82 21.12 18.88 0.31
N ASP A 83 21.19 19.27 1.56
CA ASP A 83 22.26 20.13 2.07
C ASP A 83 23.32 19.25 2.71
N PHE A 84 24.39 19.01 1.96
CA PHE A 84 25.51 18.23 2.44
C PHE A 84 26.70 19.15 2.71
N PRO A 85 27.13 19.32 3.97
CA PRO A 85 28.25 20.17 4.28
C PRO A 85 29.57 19.61 3.73
N LEU A 86 30.21 20.36 2.85
CA LEU A 86 31.47 19.97 2.20
C LEU A 86 32.67 20.61 2.91
N ILE A 87 32.74 20.48 4.20
CA ILE A 87 33.72 21.16 5.06
C ILE A 87 35.16 20.77 4.73
N HIS A 88 35.38 19.60 4.13
CA HIS A 88 36.70 19.06 3.87
C HIS A 88 37.15 19.14 2.42
N LEU A 89 36.45 19.91 1.58
CA LEU A 89 36.80 20.10 0.19
C LEU A 89 37.49 21.44 -0.10
N SER A 90 37.99 22.08 0.93
CA SER A 90 38.89 23.22 0.74
C SER A 90 40.24 22.71 0.21
N LEU A 91 40.47 22.90 -1.04
CA LEU A 91 41.76 22.63 -1.67
C LEU A 91 42.72 23.74 -1.39
#